data_a9a5c7f108ed584c557826ed424b7a45
#
_entry.id   a9a5c7f108ed584c557826ed424b7a45
#
_cell.length_a   1.000
_cell.length_b   1.000
_cell.length_c   1.000
_cell.angle_alpha   90.00
_cell.angle_beta   90.00
_cell.angle_gamma   90.00
#
_symmetry.space_group_name_H-M   'P 1'
#
loop_
_entity.id
_entity.type
_entity.pdbx_description
1 polymer ?
#
loop_
_entity_poly.entity_id
_entity_poly.type
_entity_poly.pdbx_seq_one_letter_code
_entity_poly.pdbx_strand_id
1 'polypeptide(L)'
;MKYANRPLSLLVAGALVVTLAGCSSSAVSTLTASSAAGTVLSATESEFSLEGATAFTFTDSGISAAEGDYNGYTIEGTALTISAAGTYVVSGSCADGSITIKADTKNVTLVLNGLELTSTTTAPIVCGKSTGVTIAVQSGTQNTLADTAANNKDSENASADAESSVLKCKDGAQVVLCGSGTLNISAAGKNGIKSGTENEGREAS
;
A
#
# COMPACT_ATOMS: atom_id res chain seq x y z
N MET A 1 2.49 -71.69 -7.54
CA MET A 1 2.78 -70.31 -7.98
C MET A 1 1.68 -69.44 -7.47
N LYS A 2 1.99 -68.59 -6.47
CA LYS A 2 1.00 -67.69 -5.86
C LYS A 2 1.28 -66.27 -6.39
N TYR A 3 0.34 -65.73 -7.11
CA TYR A 3 0.38 -64.32 -7.52
C TYR A 3 -0.15 -63.45 -6.36
N ALA A 4 0.70 -62.56 -5.86
CA ALA A 4 0.34 -61.55 -4.87
C ALA A 4 -0.29 -60.36 -5.56
N ASN A 5 -1.57 -60.10 -5.32
CA ASN A 5 -2.27 -58.87 -5.68
C ASN A 5 -1.79 -57.71 -4.76
N ARG A 6 -1.19 -56.69 -5.36
CA ARG A 6 -0.93 -55.42 -4.68
C ARG A 6 -2.13 -54.49 -4.93
N PRO A 7 -2.72 -53.91 -3.90
CA PRO A 7 -3.76 -52.89 -4.12
C PRO A 7 -3.11 -51.59 -4.62
N LEU A 8 -3.65 -51.05 -5.71
CA LEU A 8 -3.32 -49.75 -6.26
C LEU A 8 -3.96 -48.68 -5.36
N SER A 9 -3.14 -48.02 -4.55
CA SER A 9 -3.61 -46.88 -3.75
C SER A 9 -3.87 -45.69 -4.66
N LEU A 10 -5.15 -45.36 -4.83
CA LEU A 10 -5.60 -44.14 -5.53
C LEU A 10 -5.38 -42.94 -4.59
N LEU A 11 -4.33 -42.16 -4.83
CA LEU A 11 -4.11 -40.88 -4.16
C LEU A 11 -5.06 -39.86 -4.77
N VAL A 12 -6.10 -39.53 -4.02
CA VAL A 12 -6.96 -38.37 -4.32
C VAL A 12 -6.20 -37.10 -3.92
N ALA A 13 -5.69 -36.38 -4.90
CA ALA A 13 -5.15 -35.04 -4.70
C ALA A 13 -6.32 -34.09 -4.44
N GLY A 14 -6.60 -33.78 -3.18
CA GLY A 14 -7.56 -32.75 -2.81
C GLY A 14 -6.94 -31.37 -3.03
N ALA A 15 -7.46 -30.59 -3.96
CA ALA A 15 -7.15 -29.19 -4.08
C ALA A 15 -7.93 -28.42 -2.98
N LEU A 16 -7.22 -27.82 -2.03
CA LEU A 16 -7.81 -26.92 -1.03
C LEU A 16 -7.76 -25.50 -1.59
N VAL A 17 -8.92 -24.95 -1.87
CA VAL A 17 -9.06 -23.53 -2.26
C VAL A 17 -9.24 -22.72 -0.99
N VAL A 18 -8.24 -21.90 -0.65
CA VAL A 18 -8.33 -20.93 0.44
C VAL A 18 -8.52 -19.56 -0.18
N THR A 19 -9.67 -18.94 0.06
CA THR A 19 -9.92 -17.55 -0.30
C THR A 19 -9.35 -16.66 0.79
N LEU A 20 -8.22 -16.02 0.52
CA LEU A 20 -7.71 -14.94 1.36
C LEU A 20 -8.40 -13.65 0.92
N ALA A 21 -9.13 -13.04 1.82
CA ALA A 21 -9.72 -11.72 1.61
C ALA A 21 -8.60 -10.67 1.65
N GLY A 22 -7.98 -10.47 0.50
CA GLY A 22 -6.99 -9.42 0.27
C GLY A 22 -7.52 -8.38 -0.68
N CYS A 23 -7.09 -7.15 -0.55
CA CYS A 23 -7.43 -5.97 -1.31
C CYS A 23 -8.05 -6.21 -2.69
N SER A 24 -9.30 -5.93 -2.77
CA SER A 24 -10.21 -5.83 -3.91
C SER A 24 -10.05 -6.77 -5.11
N SER A 25 -11.16 -7.42 -5.40
CA SER A 25 -11.57 -8.18 -6.59
C SER A 25 -10.74 -9.44 -6.93
N SER A 26 -11.29 -10.57 -6.47
CA SER A 26 -11.16 -11.90 -7.08
C SER A 26 -9.75 -12.47 -7.25
N ALA A 27 -8.93 -12.44 -6.20
CA ALA A 27 -7.74 -13.26 -6.15
C ALA A 27 -8.09 -14.65 -5.60
N VAL A 28 -8.21 -15.64 -6.47
CA VAL A 28 -8.22 -17.04 -6.08
C VAL A 28 -6.77 -17.48 -5.93
N SER A 29 -6.30 -17.59 -4.69
CA SER A 29 -4.97 -18.16 -4.42
C SER A 29 -5.06 -19.69 -4.55
N THR A 30 -4.43 -20.25 -5.55
CA THR A 30 -4.34 -21.69 -5.72
C THR A 30 -3.13 -22.21 -4.94
N LEU A 31 -3.37 -23.00 -3.90
CA LEU A 31 -2.30 -23.69 -3.19
C LEU A 31 -1.93 -24.96 -3.92
N THR A 32 -0.70 -25.08 -4.38
CA THR A 32 -0.18 -26.33 -4.96
C THR A 32 0.62 -27.06 -3.91
N ALA A 33 0.18 -28.24 -3.52
CA ALA A 33 0.90 -29.12 -2.62
C ALA A 33 1.85 -30.02 -3.43
N SER A 34 3.14 -29.92 -3.20
CA SER A 34 4.14 -30.85 -3.73
C SER A 34 4.42 -31.95 -2.72
N SER A 35 4.19 -33.19 -3.10
CA SER A 35 4.37 -34.36 -2.24
C SER A 35 5.80 -34.90 -2.35
N ALA A 36 6.72 -34.35 -1.54
CA ALA A 36 7.92 -35.06 -1.13
C ALA A 36 8.44 -34.42 0.16
N ALA A 37 8.34 -35.16 1.25
CA ALA A 37 9.02 -34.94 2.55
C ALA A 37 9.05 -33.48 3.05
N GLY A 38 7.91 -32.96 3.45
CA GLY A 38 7.73 -31.61 3.96
C GLY A 38 6.77 -30.82 3.08
N THR A 39 5.56 -30.61 3.57
CA THR A 39 4.55 -29.83 2.85
C THR A 39 4.98 -28.35 2.83
N VAL A 40 5.59 -27.91 1.74
CA VAL A 40 5.79 -26.48 1.50
C VAL A 40 4.52 -25.98 0.80
N LEU A 41 3.71 -25.23 1.52
CA LEU A 41 2.59 -24.51 0.94
C LEU A 41 3.16 -23.26 0.27
N SER A 42 3.24 -23.27 -1.06
CA SER A 42 3.55 -22.08 -1.83
C SER A 42 2.23 -21.41 -2.22
N ALA A 43 1.95 -20.25 -1.65
CA ALA A 43 0.87 -19.41 -2.11
C ALA A 43 1.36 -18.65 -3.35
N THR A 44 0.72 -18.85 -4.49
CA THR A 44 0.92 -17.96 -5.64
C THR A 44 0.17 -16.67 -5.33
N GLU A 45 0.91 -15.64 -4.97
CA GLU A 45 0.33 -14.34 -4.65
C GLU A 45 -0.17 -13.68 -5.93
N SER A 46 -1.41 -13.21 -5.89
CA SER A 46 -1.97 -12.42 -6.96
C SER A 46 -1.36 -11.01 -6.90
N GLU A 47 -0.61 -10.66 -7.92
CA GLU A 47 -0.16 -9.27 -8.09
C GLU A 47 -1.36 -8.36 -8.35
N PHE A 48 -1.29 -7.11 -7.87
CA PHE A 48 -2.30 -6.11 -8.21
C PHE A 48 -2.28 -5.85 -9.71
N SER A 49 -3.46 -5.86 -10.33
CA SER A 49 -3.58 -5.44 -11.72
C SER A 49 -3.25 -3.97 -11.83
N LEU A 50 -2.23 -3.66 -12.64
CA LEU A 50 -1.81 -2.30 -12.92
C LEU A 50 -2.42 -1.77 -14.23
N GLU A 51 -3.32 -2.53 -14.85
CA GLU A 51 -4.01 -2.11 -16.07
C GLU A 51 -4.87 -0.87 -15.80
N GLY A 52 -4.70 0.15 -16.62
CA GLY A 52 -5.39 1.43 -16.46
C GLY A 52 -4.91 2.28 -15.28
N ALA A 53 -3.85 1.87 -14.59
CA ALA A 53 -3.27 2.65 -13.50
C ALA A 53 -2.47 3.86 -14.02
N THR A 54 -2.54 4.97 -13.30
CA THR A 54 -1.66 6.11 -13.52
C THR A 54 -0.35 5.88 -12.77
N ALA A 55 0.77 5.81 -13.49
CA ALA A 55 2.07 5.56 -12.90
C ALA A 55 2.88 6.85 -12.71
N PHE A 56 3.53 6.96 -11.55
CA PHE A 56 4.42 8.06 -11.19
C PHE A 56 5.80 7.53 -10.81
N THR A 57 6.83 8.24 -11.27
CA THR A 57 8.21 7.98 -10.84
C THR A 57 8.73 9.21 -10.11
N PHE A 58 9.11 9.02 -8.86
CA PHE A 58 9.68 10.04 -8.00
C PHE A 58 11.20 10.12 -8.21
N THR A 59 11.71 11.34 -8.26
CA THR A 59 13.13 11.68 -8.25
C THR A 59 13.35 12.92 -7.39
N ASP A 60 14.57 13.22 -7.00
CA ASP A 60 14.90 14.45 -6.26
C ASP A 60 14.63 15.75 -7.05
N SER A 61 14.52 15.65 -8.38
CA SER A 61 14.24 16.80 -9.26
C SER A 61 12.76 16.98 -9.58
N GLY A 62 11.89 16.04 -9.21
CA GLY A 62 10.46 16.10 -9.49
C GLY A 62 9.84 14.73 -9.72
N ILE A 63 8.57 14.75 -10.10
CA ILE A 63 7.76 13.57 -10.38
C ILE A 63 7.41 13.54 -11.85
N SER A 64 7.66 12.41 -12.51
CA SER A 64 7.16 12.15 -13.86
C SER A 64 5.93 11.25 -13.80
N ALA A 65 4.88 11.62 -14.56
CA ALA A 65 3.72 10.76 -14.79
C ALA A 65 3.91 10.02 -16.13
N ALA A 66 3.42 8.78 -16.20
CA ALA A 66 3.32 8.07 -17.46
C ALA A 66 2.41 8.86 -18.44
N GLU A 67 2.70 8.75 -19.74
CA GLU A 67 1.89 9.43 -20.76
C GLU A 67 0.43 8.93 -20.75
N GLY A 68 -0.52 9.83 -20.81
CA GLY A 68 -1.96 9.55 -20.86
C GLY A 68 -2.80 10.75 -20.44
N ASP A 69 -4.08 10.75 -20.82
CA ASP A 69 -5.05 11.77 -20.41
C ASP A 69 -5.56 11.47 -18.99
N TYR A 70 -4.69 11.64 -17.99
CA TYR A 70 -5.03 11.38 -16.61
C TYR A 70 -5.48 12.67 -15.92
N ASN A 71 -6.72 12.64 -15.42
CA ASN A 71 -7.27 13.67 -14.56
C ASN A 71 -7.30 13.17 -13.12
N GLY A 72 -7.33 14.09 -12.18
CA GLY A 72 -7.51 13.74 -10.76
C GLY A 72 -6.23 13.68 -9.94
N TYR A 73 -5.17 14.30 -10.43
CA TYR A 73 -3.96 14.57 -9.66
C TYR A 73 -3.32 15.91 -10.04
N THR A 74 -2.47 16.41 -9.20
CA THR A 74 -1.56 17.54 -9.46
C THR A 74 -0.15 17.20 -8.98
N ILE A 75 0.86 17.70 -9.69
CA ILE A 75 2.27 17.57 -9.32
C ILE A 75 2.82 18.99 -9.13
N GLU A 76 3.40 19.23 -7.95
CA GLU A 76 4.11 20.47 -7.61
C GLU A 76 5.51 20.12 -7.12
N GLY A 77 6.50 20.17 -8.01
CA GLY A 77 7.86 19.71 -7.72
C GLY A 77 7.90 18.22 -7.37
N THR A 78 8.18 17.89 -6.13
CA THR A 78 8.24 16.55 -5.57
C THR A 78 7.00 16.17 -4.74
N ALA A 79 5.95 17.00 -4.80
CA ALA A 79 4.69 16.73 -4.13
C ALA A 79 3.62 16.27 -5.14
N LEU A 80 3.00 15.12 -4.86
CA LEU A 80 1.88 14.56 -5.60
C LEU A 80 0.59 14.72 -4.79
N THR A 81 -0.43 15.33 -5.38
CA THR A 81 -1.78 15.38 -4.79
C THR A 81 -2.74 14.58 -5.66
N ILE A 82 -3.40 13.59 -5.08
CA ILE A 82 -4.42 12.75 -5.71
C ILE A 82 -5.79 13.27 -5.28
N SER A 83 -6.66 13.57 -6.25
CA SER A 83 -7.97 14.18 -6.02
C SER A 83 -9.15 13.44 -6.67
N ALA A 84 -8.92 12.28 -7.28
CA ALA A 84 -9.97 11.45 -7.87
C ALA A 84 -9.78 9.97 -7.50
N ALA A 85 -10.87 9.20 -7.66
CA ALA A 85 -10.83 7.74 -7.58
C ALA A 85 -9.93 7.16 -8.69
N GLY A 86 -9.27 6.05 -8.40
CA GLY A 86 -8.41 5.38 -9.38
C GLY A 86 -7.29 4.56 -8.74
N THR A 87 -6.54 3.90 -9.61
CA THR A 87 -5.31 3.17 -9.24
C THR A 87 -4.10 3.99 -9.63
N TYR A 88 -3.25 4.26 -8.67
CA TYR A 88 -2.05 5.09 -8.80
C TYR A 88 -0.84 4.28 -8.37
N VAL A 89 0.11 4.09 -9.28
CA VAL A 89 1.35 3.35 -9.01
C VAL A 89 2.46 4.33 -8.76
N VAL A 90 3.18 4.18 -7.66
CA VAL A 90 4.27 5.08 -7.28
C VAL A 90 5.57 4.28 -7.12
N SER A 91 6.64 4.79 -7.70
CA SER A 91 7.96 4.17 -7.70
C SER A 91 9.07 5.22 -7.66
N GLY A 92 10.31 4.77 -7.58
CA GLY A 92 11.50 5.63 -7.63
C GLY A 92 11.98 6.08 -6.26
N SER A 93 12.91 7.04 -6.23
CA SER A 93 13.54 7.51 -4.99
C SER A 93 13.52 9.05 -4.95
N CYS A 94 13.11 9.60 -3.80
CA CYS A 94 13.10 11.04 -3.58
C CYS A 94 13.43 11.34 -2.11
N ALA A 95 14.46 12.17 -1.90
CA ALA A 95 14.95 12.55 -0.58
C ALA A 95 14.08 13.59 0.12
N ASP A 96 13.21 14.30 -0.62
CA ASP A 96 12.23 15.23 -0.05
C ASP A 96 11.00 15.32 -0.94
N GLY A 97 10.00 14.50 -0.66
CA GLY A 97 8.76 14.46 -1.42
C GLY A 97 7.57 14.02 -0.59
N SER A 98 6.37 14.15 -1.15
CA SER A 98 5.15 13.77 -0.46
C SER A 98 4.04 13.33 -1.41
N ILE A 99 3.12 12.52 -0.87
CA ILE A 99 1.89 12.08 -1.54
C ILE A 99 0.72 12.46 -0.65
N THR A 100 -0.19 13.27 -1.15
CA THR A 100 -1.42 13.65 -0.45
C THR A 100 -2.64 13.15 -1.19
N ILE A 101 -3.48 12.37 -0.53
CA ILE A 101 -4.83 12.09 -1.01
C ILE A 101 -5.75 13.17 -0.46
N LYS A 102 -6.36 13.95 -1.35
CA LYS A 102 -7.21 15.09 -1.01
C LYS A 102 -8.41 14.64 -0.18
N ALA A 103 -8.85 15.49 0.74
CA ALA A 103 -10.06 15.22 1.55
C ALA A 103 -11.25 14.82 0.67
N ASP A 104 -12.10 13.96 1.21
CA ASP A 104 -13.33 13.41 0.60
C ASP A 104 -13.11 12.53 -0.64
N THR A 105 -11.86 12.29 -1.07
CA THR A 105 -11.55 11.38 -2.17
C THR A 105 -11.72 9.92 -1.72
N LYS A 106 -12.54 9.16 -2.44
CA LYS A 106 -12.84 7.76 -2.17
C LYS A 106 -12.33 6.86 -3.30
N ASN A 107 -12.26 5.55 -3.01
CA ASN A 107 -11.88 4.52 -3.98
C ASN A 107 -10.51 4.79 -4.65
N VAL A 108 -9.55 5.18 -3.84
CA VAL A 108 -8.14 5.33 -4.26
C VAL A 108 -7.40 4.05 -3.93
N THR A 109 -6.71 3.49 -4.91
CA THR A 109 -5.71 2.44 -4.70
C THR A 109 -4.33 3.02 -4.99
N LEU A 110 -3.50 3.16 -3.96
CA LEU A 110 -2.12 3.59 -4.06
C LEU A 110 -1.20 2.37 -4.01
N VAL A 111 -0.57 2.04 -5.12
CA VAL A 111 0.32 0.88 -5.22
C VAL A 111 1.76 1.34 -5.05
N LEU A 112 2.42 0.87 -3.99
CA LEU A 112 3.84 1.10 -3.75
C LEU A 112 4.65 0.04 -4.51
N ASN A 113 5.41 0.48 -5.52
CA ASN A 113 6.13 -0.38 -6.45
C ASN A 113 7.62 -0.02 -6.50
N GLY A 114 8.34 -0.26 -5.43
CA GLY A 114 9.74 0.11 -5.31
C GLY A 114 9.91 1.62 -5.05
N LEU A 115 9.12 2.17 -4.13
CA LEU A 115 9.19 3.56 -3.72
C LEU A 115 10.12 3.74 -2.51
N GLU A 116 11.08 4.65 -2.63
CA GLU A 116 11.89 5.15 -1.53
C GLU A 116 11.62 6.65 -1.37
N LEU A 117 10.79 7.02 -0.39
CA LEU A 117 10.31 8.38 -0.21
C LEU A 117 10.60 8.88 1.20
N THR A 118 11.38 9.93 1.27
CA THR A 118 11.57 10.71 2.51
C THR A 118 10.85 12.04 2.38
N SER A 119 10.31 12.55 3.48
CA SER A 119 9.80 13.91 3.56
C SER A 119 10.48 14.65 4.69
N THR A 120 11.02 15.84 4.39
CA THR A 120 11.78 16.62 5.37
C THR A 120 10.91 17.53 6.23
N THR A 121 9.70 17.85 5.78
CA THR A 121 8.85 18.86 6.45
C THR A 121 7.46 18.35 6.83
N THR A 122 6.97 17.29 6.18
CA THR A 122 5.63 16.75 6.38
C THR A 122 5.63 15.23 6.41
N ALA A 123 4.48 14.59 6.36
CA ALA A 123 4.41 13.14 6.18
C ALA A 123 4.67 12.75 4.72
N PRO A 124 5.46 11.70 4.44
CA PRO A 124 5.56 11.12 3.11
C PRO A 124 4.22 10.75 2.48
N ILE A 125 3.26 10.26 3.27
CA ILE A 125 1.90 9.98 2.79
C ILE A 125 0.88 10.59 3.76
N VAL A 126 -0.02 11.41 3.21
CA VAL A 126 -1.16 12.01 3.94
C VAL A 126 -2.47 11.55 3.29
N CYS A 127 -3.27 10.81 4.04
CA CYS A 127 -4.67 10.54 3.69
C CYS A 127 -5.55 11.62 4.33
N GLY A 128 -6.12 12.50 3.51
CA GLY A 128 -6.95 13.62 3.92
C GLY A 128 -8.21 13.19 4.69
N LYS A 129 -8.95 14.15 5.23
CA LYS A 129 -10.20 13.85 5.95
C LYS A 129 -11.18 13.10 5.08
N SER A 130 -11.88 12.14 5.68
CA SER A 130 -12.96 11.38 5.01
C SER A 130 -12.53 10.71 3.70
N THR A 131 -11.26 10.34 3.54
CA THR A 131 -10.79 9.58 2.37
C THR A 131 -11.11 8.09 2.47
N GLY A 132 -11.11 7.39 1.33
CA GLY A 132 -11.16 5.93 1.26
C GLY A 132 -9.98 5.43 0.41
N VAL A 133 -8.97 4.86 1.05
CA VAL A 133 -7.68 4.55 0.43
C VAL A 133 -7.27 3.10 0.71
N THR A 134 -6.87 2.39 -0.33
CA THR A 134 -6.12 1.16 -0.21
C THR A 134 -4.66 1.44 -0.55
N ILE A 135 -3.74 1.19 0.38
CA ILE A 135 -2.30 1.23 0.13
C ILE A 135 -1.84 -0.21 -0.09
N ALA A 136 -1.49 -0.53 -1.32
CA ALA A 136 -1.09 -1.84 -1.75
C ALA A 136 0.43 -1.91 -1.94
N VAL A 137 1.09 -2.87 -1.29
CA VAL A 137 2.54 -3.08 -1.42
C VAL A 137 2.77 -4.19 -2.45
N GLN A 138 3.29 -3.81 -3.64
CA GLN A 138 3.45 -4.74 -4.76
C GLN A 138 4.37 -5.89 -4.39
N SER A 139 4.00 -7.11 -4.81
CA SER A 139 4.78 -8.33 -4.57
C SER A 139 6.21 -8.22 -5.11
N GLY A 140 7.16 -8.73 -4.35
CA GLY A 140 8.57 -8.73 -4.74
C GLY A 140 9.26 -7.37 -4.66
N THR A 141 8.58 -6.30 -4.25
CA THR A 141 9.18 -4.97 -4.09
C THR A 141 9.55 -4.65 -2.66
N GLN A 142 10.55 -3.80 -2.51
CA GLN A 142 10.90 -3.16 -1.25
C GLN A 142 10.58 -1.68 -1.34
N ASN A 143 9.88 -1.16 -0.34
CA ASN A 143 9.46 0.22 -0.25
C ASN A 143 9.92 0.80 1.08
N THR A 144 10.30 2.07 1.08
CA THR A 144 10.72 2.78 2.29
C THR A 144 10.02 4.14 2.34
N LEU A 145 9.40 4.41 3.47
CA LEU A 145 8.85 5.72 3.79
C LEU A 145 9.56 6.25 5.03
N ALA A 146 10.08 7.46 4.96
CA ALA A 146 10.83 8.09 6.05
C ALA A 146 10.43 9.54 6.25
N ASP A 147 10.56 10.04 7.48
CA ASP A 147 10.46 11.46 7.79
C ASP A 147 11.67 11.96 8.58
N THR A 148 11.69 13.26 8.87
CA THR A 148 12.72 13.91 9.70
C THR A 148 12.11 14.45 10.98
N ALA A 149 12.98 14.87 11.91
CA ALA A 149 12.58 15.49 13.17
C ALA A 149 11.70 16.75 13.00
N ALA A 150 11.81 17.46 11.85
CA ALA A 150 11.00 18.63 11.57
C ALA A 150 9.51 18.28 11.32
N ASN A 151 9.20 17.02 11.00
CA ASN A 151 7.80 16.53 10.91
C ASN A 151 7.17 16.28 12.31
N ASN A 152 7.71 16.76 13.39
CA ASN A 152 7.14 16.63 14.72
C ASN A 152 6.55 17.95 15.20
N LYS A 153 5.22 18.06 15.26
CA LYS A 153 4.49 19.27 15.72
C LYS A 153 4.86 19.74 17.11
N ASP A 154 5.38 18.85 17.95
CA ASP A 154 5.76 19.17 19.33
C ASP A 154 7.24 19.62 19.43
N SER A 155 7.96 19.63 18.32
CA SER A 155 9.36 20.10 18.26
C SER A 155 9.42 21.63 18.17
N GLU A 156 10.41 22.24 18.81
CA GLU A 156 10.69 23.69 18.65
C GLU A 156 11.05 24.06 17.20
N ASN A 157 11.56 23.10 16.43
CA ASN A 157 11.91 23.27 15.03
C ASN A 157 10.90 22.58 14.08
N ALA A 158 9.64 22.45 14.53
CA ALA A 158 8.60 21.86 13.72
C ALA A 158 8.36 22.66 12.44
N SER A 159 8.22 21.94 11.32
CA SER A 159 7.70 22.54 10.09
C SER A 159 6.24 22.99 10.29
N ALA A 160 5.83 24.04 9.58
CA ALA A 160 4.43 24.47 9.54
C ALA A 160 3.50 23.37 9.03
N ASP A 161 4.01 22.51 8.14
CA ASP A 161 3.27 21.41 7.52
C ASP A 161 3.48 20.07 8.23
N ALA A 162 4.11 20.05 9.40
CA ALA A 162 4.38 18.83 10.14
C ALA A 162 3.09 18.06 10.45
N GLU A 163 3.12 16.73 10.28
CA GLU A 163 1.99 15.82 10.54
C GLU A 163 2.25 14.84 11.71
N SER A 164 3.46 14.85 12.24
CA SER A 164 3.92 14.00 13.36
C SER A 164 3.81 12.50 13.06
N SER A 165 3.91 12.11 11.82
CA SER A 165 3.89 10.70 11.39
C SER A 165 4.36 10.53 9.95
N VAL A 166 4.87 9.36 9.62
CA VAL A 166 5.29 9.00 8.26
C VAL A 166 4.07 8.73 7.37
N LEU A 167 3.10 7.98 7.86
CA LEU A 167 1.78 7.81 7.24
C LEU A 167 0.73 8.45 8.13
N LYS A 168 0.15 9.54 7.65
CA LYS A 168 -0.90 10.27 8.36
C LYS A 168 -2.28 9.97 7.77
N CYS A 169 -3.17 9.42 8.58
CA CYS A 169 -4.58 9.32 8.28
C CYS A 169 -5.32 10.41 9.07
N LYS A 170 -6.01 11.33 8.39
CA LYS A 170 -6.79 12.40 9.04
C LYS A 170 -8.19 11.90 9.42
N ASP A 171 -8.93 12.71 10.17
CA ASP A 171 -10.24 12.32 10.73
C ASP A 171 -11.20 11.76 9.68
N GLY A 172 -11.81 10.63 9.98
CA GLY A 172 -12.73 9.92 9.09
C GLY A 172 -12.07 9.24 7.87
N ALA A 173 -10.73 9.26 7.76
CA ALA A 173 -10.04 8.51 6.71
C ALA A 173 -10.13 7.01 6.99
N GLN A 174 -10.53 6.24 5.98
CA GLN A 174 -10.54 4.79 5.97
C GLN A 174 -9.35 4.32 5.13
N VAL A 175 -8.38 3.68 5.76
CA VAL A 175 -7.16 3.24 5.09
C VAL A 175 -6.95 1.75 5.32
N VAL A 176 -6.78 1.01 4.22
CA VAL A 176 -6.42 -0.41 4.22
C VAL A 176 -4.98 -0.52 3.73
N LEU A 177 -4.12 -1.17 4.52
CA LEU A 177 -2.76 -1.53 4.11
C LEU A 177 -2.72 -3.01 3.79
N CYS A 178 -2.25 -3.38 2.60
CA CYS A 178 -2.24 -4.75 2.13
C CYS A 178 -1.13 -5.02 1.10
N GLY A 179 -1.06 -6.24 0.60
CA GLY A 179 -0.03 -6.68 -0.34
C GLY A 179 1.03 -7.55 0.33
N SER A 180 1.95 -8.09 -0.48
CA SER A 180 2.96 -9.05 -0.05
C SER A 180 4.41 -8.56 -0.23
N GLY A 181 4.58 -7.35 -0.77
CA GLY A 181 5.88 -6.68 -0.77
C GLY A 181 6.30 -6.23 0.63
N THR A 182 7.48 -5.66 0.71
CA THR A 182 8.03 -5.13 1.97
C THR A 182 7.82 -3.62 2.05
N LEU A 183 7.32 -3.14 3.19
CA LEU A 183 7.22 -1.72 3.51
C LEU A 183 7.99 -1.43 4.80
N ASN A 184 9.06 -0.65 4.68
CA ASN A 184 9.85 -0.14 5.80
C ASN A 184 9.37 1.28 6.15
N ILE A 185 9.11 1.54 7.41
CA ILE A 185 8.71 2.86 7.90
C ILE A 185 9.74 3.34 8.92
N SER A 186 10.38 4.48 8.63
CA SER A 186 11.39 5.12 9.49
C SER A 186 10.86 6.46 10.00
N ALA A 187 10.45 6.51 11.26
CA ALA A 187 9.86 7.69 11.87
C ALA A 187 10.88 8.41 12.78
N ALA A 188 11.53 9.44 12.26
CA ALA A 188 12.38 10.33 13.02
C ALA A 188 11.60 11.49 13.65
N GLY A 189 10.44 11.85 13.09
CA GLY A 189 9.56 12.87 13.63
C GLY A 189 8.87 12.43 14.92
N LYS A 190 7.95 11.48 14.85
CA LYS A 190 7.23 11.00 16.03
C LYS A 190 6.62 9.60 15.87
N ASN A 191 5.73 9.41 14.90
CA ASN A 191 4.99 8.15 14.73
C ASN A 191 5.23 7.56 13.35
N GLY A 192 5.26 6.22 13.24
CA GLY A 192 5.27 5.54 11.95
C GLY A 192 3.94 5.74 11.23
N ILE A 193 2.86 5.30 11.85
CA ILE A 193 1.49 5.44 11.33
C ILE A 193 0.63 6.10 12.40
N LYS A 194 -0.15 7.12 12.01
CA LYS A 194 -1.07 7.80 12.92
C LYS A 194 -2.45 7.94 12.28
N SER A 195 -3.45 7.32 12.91
CA SER A 195 -4.85 7.52 12.56
C SER A 195 -5.36 8.88 13.08
N GLY A 196 -6.41 9.39 12.46
CA GLY A 196 -7.24 10.44 13.00
C GLY A 196 -8.14 9.93 14.12
N THR A 197 -8.92 10.82 14.71
CA THR A 197 -10.01 10.42 15.60
C THR A 197 -11.12 9.81 14.77
N GLU A 198 -11.70 8.71 15.25
CA GLU A 198 -12.98 8.24 14.73
C GLU A 198 -14.01 9.33 15.04
N ASN A 199 -14.85 9.67 14.06
CA ASN A 199 -16.08 10.37 14.36
C ASN A 199 -16.96 9.33 15.09
N GLU A 200 -16.96 9.37 16.42
CA GLU A 200 -17.98 8.64 17.19
C GLU A 200 -19.32 9.06 16.62
N GLY A 201 -20.02 8.09 16.03
CA GLY A 201 -21.34 8.31 15.47
C GLY A 201 -22.19 8.95 16.56
N ARG A 202 -22.64 10.17 16.29
CA ARG A 202 -23.59 10.89 17.13
C ARG A 202 -24.80 9.98 17.29
N GLU A 203 -24.92 9.35 18.45
CA GLU A 203 -26.13 8.62 18.78
C GLU A 203 -27.29 9.61 18.61
N ALA A 204 -28.19 9.27 17.69
CA ALA A 204 -29.44 10.01 17.51
C ALA A 204 -30.28 9.79 18.75
N SER A 205 -30.44 10.82 19.55
CA SER A 205 -31.44 10.95 20.61
C SER A 205 -32.80 11.19 20.01
#